data_aec105a721f2cc7241c635c27627a131
#
_entry.id   aec105a721f2cc7241c635c27627a131
#
_cell.length_a   1.000
_cell.length_b   1.000
_cell.length_c   1.000
_cell.angle_alpha   90.00
_cell.angle_beta   90.00
_cell.angle_gamma   90.00
#
_symmetry.space_group_name_H-M   'P 1'
#
loop_
_entity.id
_entity.type
_entity.pdbx_description
1 polymer ?
#
loop_
_entity_poly.entity_id
_entity_poly.type
_entity_poly.pdbx_seq_one_letter_code
_entity_poly.pdbx_strand_id
1 'polypeptide(L)'
;MDLPVVNHKDYFAKIGDDHKFPINKFGDLADYLIKEKIVKKFLKPYPCSVETLKKAHSEEYINNIKNKTLDKIGVKKIGFPLVDSVVKRSFIATGGTVLASKLAINYGVACNTAGGSHHANYYGGAGYCVFNDVAVASHYLLDRGLAGKILIVDLDVHQGN
;
A
#
# COMPACT_ATOMS: atom_id res chain seq x y z
N MET A 1 -7.83 12.41 21.87
CA MET A 1 -6.69 12.35 20.90
C MET A 1 -7.28 12.00 19.56
N ASP A 2 -7.03 12.81 18.50
CA ASP A 2 -7.63 12.52 17.18
C ASP A 2 -6.95 11.28 16.58
N LEU A 3 -7.73 10.37 15.97
CA LEU A 3 -7.24 9.18 15.28
C LEU A 3 -6.32 9.58 14.12
N PRO A 4 -5.04 9.16 14.08
CA PRO A 4 -4.18 9.40 12.94
C PRO A 4 -4.65 8.60 11.72
N VAL A 5 -4.99 9.28 10.64
CA VAL A 5 -5.40 8.66 9.37
C VAL A 5 -4.47 9.12 8.26
N VAL A 6 -3.87 8.16 7.59
CA VAL A 6 -2.96 8.36 6.46
C VAL A 6 -3.75 8.28 5.16
N ASN A 7 -3.59 9.28 4.29
CA ASN A 7 -4.15 9.31 2.95
C ASN A 7 -3.25 10.12 2.02
N HIS A 8 -3.29 9.84 0.73
CA HIS A 8 -2.59 10.61 -0.29
C HIS A 8 -3.41 10.64 -1.60
N LYS A 9 -3.40 11.78 -2.30
CA LYS A 9 -4.09 11.94 -3.59
C LYS A 9 -3.63 10.91 -4.65
N ASP A 10 -2.37 10.49 -4.60
CA ASP A 10 -1.79 9.51 -5.51
C ASP A 10 -2.10 8.05 -5.09
N TYR A 11 -3.04 7.82 -4.16
CA TYR A 11 -3.70 6.52 -4.00
C TYR A 11 -4.64 6.23 -5.18
N PHE A 12 -5.09 7.27 -5.87
CA PHE A 12 -5.68 7.15 -7.18
C PHE A 12 -4.60 6.89 -8.26
N ALA A 13 -4.93 6.06 -9.26
CA ALA A 13 -4.10 5.82 -10.43
C ALA A 13 -4.97 5.77 -11.69
N LYS A 14 -4.44 6.23 -12.81
CA LYS A 14 -5.12 6.15 -14.11
C LYS A 14 -4.98 4.73 -14.67
N ILE A 15 -6.01 3.92 -14.52
CA ILE A 15 -6.03 2.50 -14.92
C ILE A 15 -6.98 2.22 -16.09
N GLY A 16 -7.67 3.24 -16.59
CA GLY A 16 -8.73 3.16 -17.60
C GLY A 16 -10.13 3.21 -16.98
N ASP A 17 -11.05 3.84 -17.68
CA ASP A 17 -12.41 4.10 -17.15
C ASP A 17 -13.25 2.82 -17.03
N ASP A 18 -13.02 1.84 -17.92
CA ASP A 18 -13.71 0.53 -17.90
C ASP A 18 -13.03 -0.51 -17.04
N HIS A 19 -12.05 -0.13 -16.23
CA HIS A 19 -11.31 -1.08 -15.40
C HIS A 19 -12.16 -1.58 -14.22
N LYS A 20 -12.17 -2.92 -14.01
CA LYS A 20 -13.01 -3.55 -12.97
C LYS A 20 -12.68 -3.12 -11.54
N PHE A 21 -11.45 -2.70 -11.28
CA PHE A 21 -11.04 -2.27 -9.95
C PHE A 21 -11.57 -0.86 -9.66
N PRO A 22 -12.32 -0.65 -8.57
CA PRO A 22 -12.95 0.63 -8.25
C PRO A 22 -11.93 1.62 -7.69
N ILE A 23 -11.05 2.16 -8.54
CA ILE A 23 -9.92 3.00 -8.12
C ILE A 23 -10.35 4.30 -7.43
N ASN A 24 -11.54 4.81 -7.74
CA ASN A 24 -12.09 6.02 -7.15
C ASN A 24 -12.38 5.87 -5.65
N LYS A 25 -12.59 4.64 -5.16
CA LYS A 25 -12.91 4.37 -3.76
C LYS A 25 -11.96 5.03 -2.75
N PHE A 26 -10.69 5.25 -3.13
CA PHE A 26 -9.71 5.89 -2.24
C PHE A 26 -9.95 7.38 -2.06
N GLY A 27 -10.37 8.08 -3.14
CA GLY A 27 -10.82 9.47 -3.08
C GLY A 27 -12.16 9.59 -2.38
N ASP A 28 -13.12 8.77 -2.79
CA ASP A 28 -14.49 8.77 -2.24
C ASP A 28 -14.49 8.55 -0.73
N LEU A 29 -13.67 7.61 -0.25
CA LEU A 29 -13.49 7.37 1.18
C LEU A 29 -12.88 8.58 1.90
N ALA A 30 -11.86 9.21 1.31
CA ALA A 30 -11.24 10.39 1.91
C ALA A 30 -12.24 11.54 2.02
N ASP A 31 -13.01 11.81 0.97
CA ASP A 31 -14.03 12.85 0.94
C ASP A 31 -15.14 12.56 1.95
N TYR A 32 -15.59 11.29 2.06
CA TYR A 32 -16.55 10.86 3.06
C TYR A 32 -16.06 11.11 4.49
N LEU A 33 -14.83 10.71 4.81
CA LEU A 33 -14.27 10.87 6.16
C LEU A 33 -14.16 12.34 6.57
N ILE A 34 -13.84 13.25 5.66
CA ILE A 34 -13.83 14.69 5.92
C ILE A 34 -15.26 15.24 6.06
N LYS A 35 -16.17 14.88 5.15
CA LYS A 35 -17.56 15.32 5.14
C LYS A 35 -18.27 14.97 6.45
N GLU A 36 -18.11 13.73 6.91
CA GLU A 36 -18.69 13.23 8.15
C GLU A 36 -17.91 13.68 9.41
N LYS A 37 -16.90 14.53 9.24
CA LYS A 37 -16.06 15.07 10.34
C LYS A 37 -15.38 13.99 11.20
N ILE A 38 -15.20 12.78 10.65
CA ILE A 38 -14.47 11.68 11.30
C ILE A 38 -12.98 12.02 11.35
N VAL A 39 -12.48 12.65 10.30
CA VAL A 39 -11.09 13.10 10.19
C VAL A 39 -11.07 14.61 9.90
N LYS A 40 -10.27 15.36 10.64
CA LYS A 40 -10.06 16.80 10.39
C LYS A 40 -9.05 17.04 9.27
N LYS A 41 -8.01 16.21 9.22
CA LYS A 41 -6.92 16.28 8.24
C LYS A 41 -6.25 14.92 8.10
N PHE A 42 -5.73 14.62 6.91
CA PHE A 42 -4.92 13.44 6.66
C PHE A 42 -3.44 13.70 6.85
N LEU A 43 -2.73 12.67 7.32
CA LEU A 43 -1.28 12.61 7.33
C LEU A 43 -0.82 12.06 5.97
N LYS A 44 0.12 12.76 5.34
CA LYS A 44 0.59 12.40 3.99
C LYS A 44 1.86 11.54 4.09
N PRO A 45 1.89 10.36 3.47
CA PRO A 45 3.09 9.54 3.42
C PRO A 45 4.04 10.03 2.32
N TYR A 46 5.32 9.68 2.50
CA TYR A 46 6.29 9.67 1.41
C TYR A 46 6.26 8.31 0.69
N PRO A 47 6.71 8.24 -0.58
CA PRO A 47 6.91 6.97 -1.25
C PRO A 47 7.84 6.06 -0.44
N CYS A 48 7.49 4.77 -0.36
CA CYS A 48 8.34 3.78 0.29
C CYS A 48 9.69 3.71 -0.43
N SER A 49 10.79 3.70 0.30
CA SER A 49 12.12 3.56 -0.30
C SER A 49 12.35 2.14 -0.84
N VAL A 50 13.19 2.02 -1.86
CA VAL A 50 13.60 0.71 -2.41
C VAL A 50 14.19 -0.17 -1.30
N GLU A 51 15.04 0.37 -0.43
CA GLU A 51 15.62 -0.35 0.69
C GLU A 51 14.59 -0.91 1.66
N THR A 52 13.49 -0.19 1.87
CA THR A 52 12.39 -0.69 2.70
C THR A 52 11.57 -1.76 1.97
N LEU A 53 11.33 -1.61 0.67
CA LEU A 53 10.63 -2.61 -0.14
C LEU A 53 11.42 -3.92 -0.24
N LYS A 54 12.76 -3.87 -0.32
CA LYS A 54 13.65 -5.05 -0.38
C LYS A 54 13.51 -5.99 0.81
N LYS A 55 12.91 -5.54 1.90
CA LYS A 55 12.61 -6.38 3.06
C LYS A 55 11.55 -7.46 2.81
N ALA A 56 10.67 -7.24 1.84
CA ALA A 56 9.59 -8.15 1.49
C ALA A 56 9.53 -8.51 0.00
N HIS A 57 10.35 -7.86 -0.84
CA HIS A 57 10.36 -8.08 -2.29
C HIS A 57 11.78 -8.15 -2.83
N SER A 58 11.99 -8.96 -3.88
CA SER A 58 13.27 -9.03 -4.57
C SER A 58 13.60 -7.68 -5.24
N GLU A 59 14.88 -7.34 -5.27
CA GLU A 59 15.35 -6.11 -5.92
C GLU A 59 15.03 -6.11 -7.41
N GLU A 60 15.13 -7.26 -8.06
CA GLU A 60 14.75 -7.42 -9.46
C GLU A 60 13.29 -7.05 -9.71
N TYR A 61 12.36 -7.59 -8.90
CA TYR A 61 10.94 -7.28 -9.03
C TYR A 61 10.65 -5.79 -8.80
N ILE A 62 11.25 -5.19 -7.76
CA ILE A 62 11.10 -3.75 -7.47
C ILE A 62 11.58 -2.91 -8.66
N ASN A 63 12.73 -3.26 -9.23
CA ASN A 63 13.29 -2.56 -10.39
C ASN A 63 12.41 -2.74 -11.64
N ASN A 64 11.86 -3.93 -11.87
CA ASN A 64 10.93 -4.18 -12.97
C ASN A 64 9.64 -3.35 -12.85
N ILE A 65 9.10 -3.19 -11.64
CA ILE A 65 7.96 -2.28 -11.40
C ILE A 65 8.36 -0.82 -11.63
N LYS A 66 9.46 -0.37 -11.02
CA LYS A 66 9.94 1.01 -11.11
C LYS A 66 10.22 1.45 -12.55
N ASN A 67 10.87 0.58 -13.32
CA ASN A 67 11.26 0.86 -14.70
C ASN A 67 10.19 0.45 -15.73
N LYS A 68 9.08 -0.15 -15.28
CA LYS A 68 7.99 -0.66 -16.14
C LYS A 68 8.47 -1.74 -17.12
N THR A 69 9.40 -2.58 -16.67
CA THR A 69 10.00 -3.67 -17.47
C THR A 69 9.48 -5.06 -17.11
N LEU A 70 8.46 -5.14 -16.23
CA LEU A 70 7.84 -6.41 -15.90
C LEU A 70 7.22 -7.02 -17.17
N ASP A 71 7.34 -8.33 -17.34
CA ASP A 71 6.81 -9.05 -18.47
C ASP A 71 5.26 -9.02 -18.52
N LYS A 72 4.71 -9.37 -19.68
CA LYS A 72 3.26 -9.35 -19.91
C LYS A 72 2.51 -10.30 -18.97
N ILE A 73 3.13 -11.40 -18.56
CA ILE A 73 2.52 -12.40 -17.66
C ILE A 73 2.41 -11.79 -16.26
N GLY A 74 3.48 -11.18 -15.76
CA GLY A 74 3.49 -10.49 -14.47
C GLY A 74 2.50 -9.32 -14.42
N VAL A 75 2.47 -8.50 -15.47
CA VAL A 75 1.48 -7.41 -15.58
C VAL A 75 0.05 -7.95 -15.54
N LYS A 76 -0.24 -9.03 -16.28
CA LYS A 76 -1.55 -9.68 -16.27
C LYS A 76 -1.92 -10.26 -14.90
N LYS A 77 -0.96 -10.85 -14.17
CA LYS A 77 -1.18 -11.35 -12.80
C LYS A 77 -1.52 -10.23 -11.83
N ILE A 78 -0.83 -9.10 -11.91
CA ILE A 78 -1.15 -7.91 -11.10
C ILE A 78 -2.56 -7.42 -11.44
N GLY A 79 -2.96 -7.43 -12.71
CA GLY A 79 -4.27 -6.95 -13.16
C GLY A 79 -4.37 -5.44 -13.33
N PHE A 80 -3.29 -4.69 -13.11
CA PHE A 80 -3.19 -3.26 -13.42
C PHE A 80 -2.28 -3.02 -14.64
N PRO A 81 -2.58 -1.99 -15.47
CA PRO A 81 -1.61 -1.53 -16.47
C PRO A 81 -0.37 -0.96 -15.76
N LEU A 82 0.82 -1.31 -16.23
CA LEU A 82 2.05 -0.82 -15.63
C LEU A 82 2.42 0.57 -16.17
N VAL A 83 1.67 1.58 -15.71
CA VAL A 83 1.83 3.00 -16.06
C VAL A 83 2.38 3.80 -14.89
N ASP A 84 2.88 5.01 -15.14
CA ASP A 84 3.53 5.85 -14.11
C ASP A 84 2.65 6.08 -12.88
N SER A 85 1.35 6.30 -13.07
CA SER A 85 0.43 6.53 -11.95
C SER A 85 0.24 5.30 -11.07
N VAL A 86 0.26 4.08 -11.65
CA VAL A 86 0.19 2.81 -10.90
C VAL A 86 1.50 2.56 -10.14
N VAL A 87 2.64 2.78 -10.79
CA VAL A 87 3.95 2.69 -10.12
C VAL A 87 4.00 3.66 -8.95
N LYS A 88 3.68 4.93 -9.17
CA LYS A 88 3.68 5.96 -8.12
C LYS A 88 2.76 5.59 -6.96
N ARG A 89 1.52 5.17 -7.28
CA ARG A 89 0.56 4.69 -6.30
C ARG A 89 1.12 3.58 -5.43
N SER A 90 1.76 2.59 -6.03
CA SER A 90 2.27 1.41 -5.32
C SER A 90 3.32 1.77 -4.28
N PHE A 91 4.26 2.64 -4.63
CA PHE A 91 5.26 3.15 -3.68
C PHE A 91 4.65 3.99 -2.57
N ILE A 92 3.68 4.88 -2.89
CA ILE A 92 3.06 5.77 -1.90
C ILE A 92 2.12 5.00 -0.99
N ALA A 93 1.32 4.05 -1.50
CA ALA A 93 0.42 3.24 -0.68
C ALA A 93 1.18 2.39 0.34
N THR A 94 2.28 1.75 -0.09
CA THR A 94 3.18 1.01 0.82
C THR A 94 3.81 1.94 1.86
N GLY A 95 4.27 3.14 1.44
CA GLY A 95 4.75 4.16 2.36
C GLY A 95 3.69 4.61 3.38
N GLY A 96 2.42 4.60 2.96
CA GLY A 96 1.28 4.90 3.83
C GLY A 96 1.12 3.89 4.96
N THR A 97 1.22 2.60 4.66
CA THR A 97 1.13 1.53 5.68
C THR A 97 2.33 1.57 6.62
N VAL A 98 3.54 1.84 6.11
CA VAL A 98 4.73 2.06 6.96
C VAL A 98 4.54 3.28 7.87
N LEU A 99 3.99 4.39 7.36
CA LEU A 99 3.71 5.57 8.18
C LEU A 99 2.64 5.27 9.23
N ALA A 100 1.54 4.64 8.86
CA ALA A 100 0.46 4.28 9.78
C ALA A 100 0.97 3.36 10.90
N SER A 101 1.79 2.36 10.59
CA SER A 101 2.37 1.47 11.58
C SER A 101 3.28 2.20 12.58
N LYS A 102 4.08 3.17 12.12
CA LYS A 102 4.89 4.04 13.00
C LYS A 102 4.03 4.93 13.90
N LEU A 103 2.96 5.50 13.35
CA LEU A 103 2.02 6.31 14.12
C LEU A 103 1.32 5.47 15.19
N ALA A 104 0.95 4.23 14.89
CA ALA A 104 0.31 3.33 15.84
C ALA A 104 1.20 3.04 17.07
N ILE A 105 2.52 2.99 16.92
CA ILE A 105 3.44 2.85 18.05
C ILE A 105 3.28 4.01 19.06
N ASN A 106 3.08 5.22 18.58
CA ASN A 106 2.98 6.41 19.45
C ASN A 106 1.54 6.71 19.90
N TYR A 107 0.54 6.39 19.06
CA TYR A 107 -0.86 6.76 19.30
C TYR A 107 -1.74 5.57 19.72
N GLY A 108 -1.20 4.34 19.73
CA GLY A 108 -1.93 3.11 20.03
C GLY A 108 -2.70 2.55 18.83
N VAL A 109 -3.21 3.41 17.95
CA VAL A 109 -3.93 3.05 16.74
C VAL A 109 -3.67 4.07 15.64
N ALA A 110 -3.62 3.63 14.39
CA ALA A 110 -3.62 4.50 13.20
C ALA A 110 -4.24 3.78 12.03
N CYS A 111 -4.74 4.53 11.05
CA CYS A 111 -5.36 3.98 9.84
C CYS A 111 -4.63 4.45 8.59
N ASN A 112 -4.63 3.61 7.56
CA ASN A 112 -4.28 3.96 6.20
C ASN A 112 -5.49 3.70 5.30
N THR A 113 -5.89 4.67 4.47
CA THR A 113 -7.03 4.52 3.57
C THR A 113 -6.73 3.71 2.31
N ALA A 114 -5.47 3.28 2.14
CA ALA A 114 -5.04 2.32 1.13
C ALA A 114 -4.16 1.26 1.79
N GLY A 115 -3.75 0.25 1.03
CA GLY A 115 -2.95 -0.87 1.55
C GLY A 115 -3.76 -2.15 1.63
N GLY A 116 -3.27 -3.12 2.40
CA GLY A 116 -3.84 -4.47 2.47
C GLY A 116 -3.57 -5.29 1.20
N SER A 117 -2.41 -5.08 0.58
CA SER A 117 -2.03 -5.70 -0.70
C SER A 117 -1.48 -7.13 -0.47
N HIS A 118 -2.31 -8.03 -0.01
CA HIS A 118 -1.97 -9.35 0.52
C HIS A 118 -1.67 -10.42 -0.54
N HIS A 119 -1.97 -10.16 -1.82
CA HIS A 119 -1.67 -11.10 -2.92
C HIS A 119 -0.28 -10.93 -3.52
N ALA A 120 0.49 -9.90 -3.15
CA ALA A 120 1.86 -9.76 -3.60
C ALA A 120 2.82 -10.59 -2.75
N ASN A 121 3.73 -11.33 -3.40
CA ASN A 121 4.77 -12.13 -2.78
C ASN A 121 6.16 -11.57 -3.08
N TYR A 122 7.21 -12.26 -2.63
CA TYR A 122 8.59 -11.80 -2.77
C TYR A 122 9.01 -11.53 -4.23
N TYR A 123 8.53 -12.33 -5.18
CA TYR A 123 8.94 -12.28 -6.58
C TYR A 123 7.94 -11.60 -7.51
N GLY A 124 6.75 -11.24 -7.04
CA GLY A 124 5.74 -10.69 -7.93
C GLY A 124 4.47 -10.22 -7.26
N GLY A 125 3.65 -9.51 -8.01
CA GLY A 125 2.32 -9.09 -7.62
C GLY A 125 1.23 -9.92 -8.28
N ALA A 126 0.03 -9.89 -7.68
CA ALA A 126 -1.17 -10.53 -8.20
C ALA A 126 -2.42 -9.81 -7.66
N GLY A 127 -3.60 -10.06 -8.25
CA GLY A 127 -4.87 -9.65 -7.65
C GLY A 127 -4.95 -8.18 -7.27
N TYR A 128 -4.50 -7.29 -8.14
CA TYR A 128 -4.41 -5.84 -7.92
C TYR A 128 -3.41 -5.40 -6.82
N CYS A 129 -2.60 -6.32 -6.31
CA CYS A 129 -1.55 -6.06 -5.35
C CYS A 129 -0.19 -6.00 -6.06
N VAL A 130 0.47 -4.85 -6.00
CA VAL A 130 1.82 -4.67 -6.57
C VAL A 130 2.88 -4.99 -5.53
N PHE A 131 2.83 -4.37 -4.36
CA PHE A 131 3.71 -4.65 -3.23
C PHE A 131 2.89 -5.06 -2.01
N ASN A 132 3.37 -6.03 -1.24
CA ASN A 132 2.76 -6.43 0.04
C ASN A 132 3.16 -5.42 1.13
N ASP A 133 2.36 -4.38 1.24
CA ASP A 133 2.60 -3.28 2.16
C ASP A 133 2.57 -3.70 3.64
N VAL A 134 1.77 -4.70 3.98
CA VAL A 134 1.67 -5.26 5.34
C VAL A 134 2.97 -5.98 5.69
N ALA A 135 3.49 -6.83 4.80
CA ALA A 135 4.77 -7.51 4.99
C ALA A 135 5.93 -6.50 5.09
N VAL A 136 5.96 -5.49 4.20
CA VAL A 136 6.97 -4.42 4.21
C VAL A 136 6.95 -3.65 5.54
N ALA A 137 5.76 -3.24 6.02
CA ALA A 137 5.62 -2.52 7.27
C ALA A 137 6.00 -3.38 8.48
N SER A 138 5.64 -4.68 8.46
CA SER A 138 6.00 -5.62 9.51
C SER A 138 7.51 -5.78 9.63
N HIS A 139 8.20 -6.04 8.54
CA HIS A 139 9.66 -6.11 8.52
C HIS A 139 10.31 -4.80 8.94
N TYR A 140 9.76 -3.66 8.49
CA TYR A 140 10.26 -2.35 8.90
C TYR A 140 10.23 -2.16 10.42
N LEU A 141 9.15 -2.55 11.10
CA LEU A 141 9.03 -2.43 12.56
C LEU A 141 9.95 -3.39 13.30
N LEU A 142 10.01 -4.65 12.85
CA LEU A 142 10.84 -5.70 13.49
C LEU A 142 12.32 -5.35 13.39
N ASP A 143 12.83 -4.98 12.24
CA ASP A 143 14.24 -4.67 12.01
C ASP A 143 14.72 -3.44 12.78
N ARG A 144 13.80 -2.56 13.16
CA ARG A 144 14.11 -1.36 13.95
C ARG A 144 13.88 -1.55 15.44
N GLY A 145 13.51 -2.75 15.87
CA GLY A 145 13.20 -3.04 17.26
C GLY A 145 11.98 -2.27 17.79
N LEU A 146 11.10 -1.76 16.89
CA LEU A 146 9.89 -1.05 17.28
C LEU A 146 8.76 -1.99 17.67
N ALA A 147 8.85 -3.27 17.28
CA ALA A 147 7.98 -4.35 17.70
C ALA A 147 8.80 -5.65 17.84
N GLY A 148 8.53 -6.45 18.85
CA GLY A 148 9.16 -7.77 19.03
C GLY A 148 8.39 -8.89 18.34
N LYS A 149 7.09 -8.69 18.13
CA LYS A 149 6.18 -9.65 17.48
C LYS A 149 5.03 -8.91 16.83
N ILE A 150 4.59 -9.38 15.68
CA ILE A 150 3.48 -8.80 14.92
C ILE A 150 2.47 -9.90 14.64
N LEU A 151 1.19 -9.62 14.90
CA LEU A 151 0.06 -10.42 14.47
C LEU A 151 -0.62 -9.68 13.32
N ILE A 152 -0.83 -10.36 12.21
CA ILE A 152 -1.64 -9.87 11.09
C ILE A 152 -3.01 -10.54 11.17
N VAL A 153 -4.07 -9.75 11.20
CA VAL A 153 -5.44 -10.21 11.11
C VAL A 153 -6.00 -9.70 9.80
N ASP A 154 -6.19 -10.60 8.86
CA ASP A 154 -6.72 -10.32 7.53
C ASP A 154 -8.23 -10.65 7.51
N LEU A 155 -9.04 -9.65 7.20
CA LEU A 155 -10.50 -9.77 7.12
C LEU A 155 -11.01 -9.71 5.67
N ASP A 156 -10.10 -9.72 4.68
CA ASP A 156 -10.49 -9.83 3.28
C ASP A 156 -11.03 -11.24 2.99
N VAL A 157 -12.04 -11.33 2.11
CA VAL A 157 -12.67 -12.61 1.74
C VAL A 157 -11.73 -13.51 0.92
N HIS A 158 -10.75 -12.92 0.22
CA HIS A 158 -9.76 -13.66 -0.53
C HIS A 158 -8.60 -14.06 0.39
N GLN A 159 -8.15 -15.29 0.27
CA GLN A 159 -6.95 -15.72 0.99
C GLN A 159 -5.72 -14.95 0.48
N GLY A 160 -4.94 -14.40 1.39
CA GLY A 160 -3.63 -13.80 1.08
C GLY A 160 -2.60 -14.85 0.64
N ASN A 161 -1.58 -14.43 -0.10
CA ASN A 161 -0.52 -15.32 -0.62
C ASN A 161 0.64 -15.43 0.39
#